data_3f0dc08e09c23ec3d30ee997cf21d82d
#
_entry.id   3f0dc08e09c23ec3d30ee997cf21d82d
#
_cell.length_a   1.000
_cell.length_b   1.000
_cell.length_c   1.000
_cell.angle_alpha   90.00
_cell.angle_beta   90.00
_cell.angle_gamma   90.00
#
_symmetry.space_group_name_H-M   'P 1'
#
loop_
_entity.id
_entity.type
_entity.pdbx_description
1 polymer ?
#
loop_
_entity_poly.entity_id
_entity_poly.type
_entity_poly.pdbx_seq_one_letter_code
_entity_poly.pdbx_strand_id
1 'polypeptide(L)'
;MVLEGLTAVLQPLTIALVALGTIVGIIFGSIPGLTATMAVVMFLPVTYSVTSSQGISMLMALYIGGISGGLISAILLNIPGTPSSVATCFDGKPMADKGEAGKALGTGVVFSFIGTIIGLILLIVLSPVLCNFALKFQAYEYCALAIFSLSMVIALTGHDMPKGLISAVLGALLATVGLAPIDSKPRFTFGLYQLNNGFALVVLLIGLFAISEIMADAETVRHAQDYTVRQNVKIKGVGFSMKEFVGQIPNAIVSALIGVGIGILPGIGGGVSCMISYTVFKNTSKHRELYGTGIMDGVVASEAANNGTIGGAMIPLLALGIPGDAVTAMLLGGLQIHNVAPGPLIYEKNGAVVYAIFFAMGLSAIFMMVFMLFGMRLFVSVLKIPKNFLLPVIIVLCGIGAIGNSNNVFDTYSMVAFGLMSYLLIKSKIPTVPMILGFILGPMFEENLRRVSQLSSSESLFSHPISCVFIVVTVIVVIFSVRANRKDALRAQQEELAQMAKLKAARNDGE
;
A
#
# COMPACT_ATOMS: atom_id res chain seq x y z
N MET A 1 -20.74 19.30 -7.64
CA MET A 1 -19.76 18.23 -7.31
C MET A 1 -18.37 18.78 -6.95
N VAL A 2 -17.65 19.49 -7.84
CA VAL A 2 -16.31 20.05 -7.50
C VAL A 2 -16.39 21.01 -6.32
N LEU A 3 -17.30 21.99 -6.38
CA LEU A 3 -17.48 22.96 -5.30
C LEU A 3 -17.96 22.30 -3.99
N GLU A 4 -18.83 21.32 -4.08
CA GLU A 4 -19.31 20.54 -2.92
C GLU A 4 -18.16 19.75 -2.24
N GLY A 5 -17.31 19.10 -3.05
CA GLY A 5 -16.13 18.42 -2.54
C GLY A 5 -15.15 19.40 -1.87
N LEU A 6 -14.92 20.56 -2.48
CA LEU A 6 -14.07 21.61 -1.89
C LEU A 6 -14.65 22.15 -0.59
N THR A 7 -15.93 22.49 -0.57
CA THR A 7 -16.58 23.01 0.65
C THR A 7 -16.62 21.96 1.77
N ALA A 8 -16.79 20.68 1.45
CA ALA A 8 -16.72 19.60 2.42
C ALA A 8 -15.34 19.49 3.09
N VAL A 9 -14.26 19.66 2.31
CA VAL A 9 -12.88 19.60 2.86
C VAL A 9 -12.52 20.87 3.63
N LEU A 10 -13.05 22.02 3.23
CA LEU A 10 -12.79 23.30 3.91
C LEU A 10 -13.60 23.48 5.20
N GLN A 11 -14.48 22.55 5.59
CA GLN A 11 -15.12 22.57 6.89
C GLN A 11 -14.09 22.46 8.01
N PRO A 12 -14.21 23.23 9.10
CA PRO A 12 -13.21 23.22 10.20
C PRO A 12 -12.96 21.81 10.77
N LEU A 13 -14.00 21.01 10.92
CA LEU A 13 -13.89 19.62 11.39
C LEU A 13 -13.09 18.76 10.41
N THR A 14 -13.35 18.89 9.11
CA THR A 14 -12.62 18.13 8.08
C THR A 14 -11.14 18.50 8.06
N ILE A 15 -10.83 19.80 8.12
CA ILE A 15 -9.44 20.29 8.20
C ILE A 15 -8.75 19.70 9.44
N ALA A 16 -9.42 19.71 10.60
CA ALA A 16 -8.88 19.14 11.83
C ALA A 16 -8.65 17.60 11.69
N LEU A 17 -9.58 16.88 11.09
CA LEU A 17 -9.46 15.43 10.84
C LEU A 17 -8.32 15.11 9.86
N VAL A 18 -8.17 15.92 8.81
CA VAL A 18 -7.06 15.80 7.85
C VAL A 18 -5.72 16.09 8.53
N ALA A 19 -5.64 17.14 9.34
CA ALA A 19 -4.43 17.47 10.10
C ALA A 19 -4.08 16.35 11.09
N LEU A 20 -5.06 15.87 11.87
CA LEU A 20 -4.87 14.77 12.81
C LEU A 20 -4.47 13.48 12.09
N GLY A 21 -5.15 13.14 11.00
CA GLY A 21 -4.83 11.97 10.19
C GLY A 21 -3.41 12.03 9.64
N THR A 22 -2.98 13.19 9.15
CA THR A 22 -1.60 13.38 8.67
C THR A 22 -0.58 13.17 9.80
N ILE A 23 -0.79 13.77 10.98
CA ILE A 23 0.11 13.62 12.13
C ILE A 23 0.19 12.15 12.57
N VAL A 24 -0.95 11.53 12.77
CA VAL A 24 -1.02 10.10 13.17
C VAL A 24 -0.38 9.21 12.11
N GLY A 25 -0.65 9.47 10.83
CA GLY A 25 0.00 8.77 9.73
C GLY A 25 1.53 8.88 9.81
N ILE A 26 2.08 10.08 9.95
CA ILE A 26 3.53 10.31 10.09
C ILE A 26 4.09 9.51 11.29
N ILE A 27 3.39 9.52 12.42
CA ILE A 27 3.80 8.77 13.62
C ILE A 27 3.89 7.27 13.30
N PHE A 28 2.81 6.69 12.74
CA PHE A 28 2.79 5.28 12.41
C PHE A 28 3.85 4.90 11.36
N GLY A 29 4.00 5.70 10.33
CA GLY A 29 5.02 5.47 9.31
C GLY A 29 6.44 5.59 9.83
N SER A 30 6.70 6.44 10.83
CA SER A 30 8.05 6.66 11.37
C SER A 30 8.52 5.56 12.31
N ILE A 31 7.63 4.86 13.00
CA ILE A 31 7.99 3.81 13.96
C ILE A 31 8.17 2.48 13.20
N PRO A 32 9.37 1.87 13.22
CA PRO A 32 9.59 0.59 12.55
C PRO A 32 8.65 -0.51 13.06
N GLY A 33 7.99 -1.21 12.13
CA GLY A 33 6.99 -2.24 12.42
C GLY A 33 5.56 -1.71 12.56
N LEU A 34 5.32 -0.40 12.64
CA LEU A 34 4.00 0.19 12.41
C LEU A 34 3.93 0.67 10.95
N THR A 35 2.79 0.45 10.29
CA THR A 35 2.66 0.77 8.86
C THR A 35 1.54 1.77 8.60
N ALA A 36 1.56 2.42 7.42
CA ALA A 36 0.45 3.24 6.95
C ALA A 36 -0.86 2.44 6.91
N THR A 37 -0.78 1.16 6.55
CA THR A 37 -1.92 0.24 6.52
C THR A 37 -2.55 0.08 7.91
N MET A 38 -1.73 -0.13 8.95
CA MET A 38 -2.20 -0.21 10.34
C MET A 38 -2.86 1.10 10.79
N ALA A 39 -2.27 2.26 10.45
CA ALA A 39 -2.86 3.55 10.77
C ALA A 39 -4.25 3.68 10.17
N VAL A 40 -4.43 3.39 8.88
CA VAL A 40 -5.72 3.48 8.20
C VAL A 40 -6.73 2.51 8.81
N VAL A 41 -6.36 1.24 9.01
CA VAL A 41 -7.23 0.22 9.61
C VAL A 41 -7.69 0.61 11.01
N MET A 42 -6.77 1.09 11.85
CA MET A 42 -7.07 1.45 13.23
C MET A 42 -8.03 2.64 13.33
N PHE A 43 -7.90 3.62 12.43
CA PHE A 43 -8.75 4.79 12.44
C PHE A 43 -10.02 4.66 11.59
N LEU A 44 -10.16 3.58 10.83
CA LEU A 44 -11.34 3.30 10.03
C LEU A 44 -12.63 3.33 10.88
N PRO A 45 -12.69 2.73 12.09
CA PRO A 45 -13.84 2.82 12.97
C PRO A 45 -14.19 4.23 13.43
N VAL A 46 -13.20 5.09 13.60
CA VAL A 46 -13.41 6.49 13.99
C VAL A 46 -14.25 7.22 12.93
N THR A 47 -14.13 6.77 11.67
CA THR A 47 -14.88 7.38 10.55
C THR A 47 -16.37 7.06 10.56
N TYR A 48 -16.87 6.08 11.33
CA TYR A 48 -18.30 5.75 11.41
C TYR A 48 -19.16 6.91 11.95
N SER A 49 -18.59 7.76 12.78
CA SER A 49 -19.28 8.85 13.44
C SER A 49 -19.30 10.17 12.66
N VAL A 50 -18.67 10.19 11.47
CA VAL A 50 -18.55 11.39 10.65
C VAL A 50 -19.09 11.16 9.23
N THR A 51 -19.25 12.23 8.46
CA THR A 51 -19.74 12.12 7.08
C THR A 51 -18.75 11.40 6.18
N SER A 52 -19.22 10.85 5.05
CA SER A 52 -18.38 10.14 4.08
C SER A 52 -17.17 10.97 3.63
N SER A 53 -17.39 12.25 3.29
CA SER A 53 -16.30 13.14 2.89
C SER A 53 -15.28 13.37 4.00
N GLN A 54 -15.72 13.52 5.25
CA GLN A 54 -14.87 13.71 6.41
C GLN A 54 -14.04 12.46 6.72
N GLY A 55 -14.71 11.30 6.79
CA GLY A 55 -14.07 10.03 7.10
C GLY A 55 -13.03 9.64 6.04
N ILE A 56 -13.40 9.71 4.77
CA ILE A 56 -12.49 9.34 3.68
C ILE A 56 -11.33 10.34 3.57
N SER A 57 -11.57 11.64 3.82
CA SER A 57 -10.49 12.65 3.86
C SER A 57 -9.48 12.35 4.97
N MET A 58 -9.93 11.93 6.15
CA MET A 58 -9.06 11.52 7.25
C MET A 58 -8.24 10.26 6.88
N LEU A 59 -8.86 9.24 6.26
CA LEU A 59 -8.17 8.04 5.84
C LEU A 59 -7.11 8.33 4.77
N MET A 60 -7.39 9.25 3.82
CA MET A 60 -6.39 9.73 2.85
C MET A 60 -5.22 10.43 3.54
N ALA A 61 -5.49 11.20 4.57
CA ALA A 61 -4.45 11.89 5.33
C ALA A 61 -3.55 10.92 6.10
N LEU A 62 -4.14 9.88 6.70
CA LEU A 62 -3.40 8.77 7.31
C LEU A 62 -2.49 8.06 6.30
N TYR A 63 -2.98 7.84 5.09
CA TYR A 63 -2.21 7.20 4.02
C TYR A 63 -0.99 8.04 3.65
N ILE A 64 -1.18 9.33 3.31
CA ILE A 64 -0.09 10.23 2.90
C ILE A 64 0.93 10.41 4.03
N GLY A 65 0.45 10.67 5.25
CA GLY A 65 1.32 10.79 6.42
C GLY A 65 2.10 9.50 6.69
N GLY A 66 1.43 8.35 6.60
CA GLY A 66 2.03 7.05 6.87
C GLY A 66 3.11 6.66 5.87
N ILE A 67 2.88 6.88 4.59
CA ILE A 67 3.88 6.62 3.55
C ILE A 67 5.09 7.53 3.72
N SER A 68 4.88 8.83 3.89
CA SER A 68 5.98 9.80 4.03
C SER A 68 6.69 9.69 5.39
N GLY A 69 6.01 9.26 6.45
CA GLY A 69 6.61 9.07 7.78
C GLY A 69 7.76 8.06 7.77
N GLY A 70 7.70 7.05 6.90
CA GLY A 70 8.68 5.98 6.80
C GLY A 70 10.11 6.42 6.51
N LEU A 71 10.29 7.58 5.87
CA LEU A 71 11.62 8.13 5.59
C LEU A 71 12.41 8.48 6.86
N ILE A 72 11.74 8.79 7.98
CA ILE A 72 12.41 9.24 9.21
C ILE A 72 13.28 8.12 9.78
N SER A 73 12.71 6.94 10.00
CA SER A 73 13.47 5.79 10.49
C SER A 73 14.42 5.21 9.43
N ALA A 74 14.04 5.26 8.16
CA ALA A 74 14.92 4.84 7.06
C ALA A 74 16.24 5.62 7.05
N ILE A 75 16.16 6.95 7.16
CA ILE A 75 17.33 7.84 7.15
C ILE A 75 18.11 7.78 8.46
N LEU A 76 17.44 7.76 9.62
CA LEU A 76 18.11 7.87 10.91
C LEU A 76 18.59 6.54 11.46
N LEU A 77 17.82 5.47 11.28
CA LEU A 77 18.07 4.17 11.90
C LEU A 77 18.56 3.09 10.90
N ASN A 78 18.51 3.36 9.60
CA ASN A 78 18.70 2.35 8.54
C ASN A 78 17.66 1.21 8.62
N ILE A 79 16.50 1.51 9.14
CA ILE A 79 15.38 0.58 9.26
C ILE A 79 14.20 1.24 8.54
N PRO A 80 13.70 0.64 7.46
CA PRO A 80 12.55 1.22 6.77
C PRO A 80 11.35 1.29 7.72
N GLY A 81 10.75 2.47 7.87
CA GLY A 81 9.54 2.62 8.69
C GLY A 81 8.33 1.95 8.02
N THR A 82 8.32 1.96 6.70
CA THR A 82 7.34 1.26 5.86
C THR A 82 8.07 0.45 4.80
N PRO A 83 7.47 -0.60 4.23
CA PRO A 83 8.06 -1.35 3.12
C PRO A 83 8.45 -0.45 1.92
N SER A 84 7.77 0.68 1.78
CA SER A 84 7.99 1.63 0.69
C SER A 84 9.16 2.60 0.92
N SER A 85 9.77 2.60 2.10
CA SER A 85 10.96 3.43 2.39
C SER A 85 12.30 2.66 2.36
N VAL A 86 12.29 1.41 1.87
CA VAL A 86 13.50 0.57 1.80
C VAL A 86 14.59 1.22 0.96
N ALA A 87 14.27 1.72 -0.24
CA ALA A 87 15.26 2.34 -1.11
C ALA A 87 15.85 3.64 -0.53
N THR A 88 15.08 4.33 0.32
CA THR A 88 15.54 5.54 1.01
C THR A 88 16.67 5.25 2.00
N CYS A 89 16.74 4.03 2.55
CA CYS A 89 17.85 3.61 3.40
C CYS A 89 19.20 3.66 2.67
N PHE A 90 19.24 3.38 1.37
CA PHE A 90 20.49 3.19 0.63
C PHE A 90 21.36 4.47 0.57
N ASP A 91 20.75 5.63 0.40
CA ASP A 91 21.46 6.90 0.38
C ASP A 91 21.14 7.79 1.58
N GLY A 92 19.92 7.69 2.13
CA GLY A 92 19.49 8.51 3.26
C GLY A 92 20.31 8.25 4.52
N LYS A 93 20.58 6.99 4.85
CA LYS A 93 21.40 6.63 6.02
C LYS A 93 22.87 7.03 5.84
N PRO A 94 23.55 6.74 4.72
CA PRO A 94 24.91 7.23 4.50
C PRO A 94 25.03 8.77 4.54
N MET A 95 24.01 9.53 4.06
CA MET A 95 23.98 10.98 4.24
C MET A 95 23.94 11.37 5.73
N ALA A 96 23.08 10.68 6.51
CA ALA A 96 22.97 10.93 7.93
C ALA A 96 24.29 10.63 8.67
N ASP A 97 24.98 9.56 8.31
CA ASP A 97 26.29 9.16 8.89
C ASP A 97 27.40 10.15 8.56
N LYS A 98 27.32 10.83 7.40
CA LYS A 98 28.19 11.94 7.04
C LYS A 98 27.88 13.26 7.78
N GLY A 99 26.87 13.26 8.68
CA GLY A 99 26.42 14.46 9.40
C GLY A 99 25.41 15.30 8.64
N GLU A 100 24.94 14.86 7.47
CA GLU A 100 23.96 15.53 6.60
C GLU A 100 22.52 15.07 6.83
N ALA A 101 22.19 14.56 8.02
CA ALA A 101 20.86 14.04 8.34
C ALA A 101 19.74 15.07 8.08
N GLY A 102 19.98 16.36 8.39
CA GLY A 102 19.01 17.43 8.10
C GLY A 102 18.75 17.61 6.61
N LYS A 103 19.79 17.48 5.77
CA LYS A 103 19.69 17.54 4.31
C LYS A 103 18.95 16.34 3.76
N ALA A 104 19.26 15.14 4.24
CA ALA A 104 18.58 13.92 3.83
C ALA A 104 17.08 13.95 4.15
N LEU A 105 16.73 14.33 5.39
CA LEU A 105 15.34 14.48 5.83
C LEU A 105 14.59 15.57 5.05
N GLY A 106 15.19 16.73 4.88
CA GLY A 106 14.60 17.82 4.10
C GLY A 106 14.38 17.45 2.64
N THR A 107 15.36 16.77 2.01
CA THR A 107 15.23 16.21 0.66
C THR A 107 14.06 15.24 0.60
N GLY A 108 14.02 14.25 1.49
CA GLY A 108 12.94 13.28 1.54
C GLY A 108 11.57 13.94 1.62
N VAL A 109 11.37 14.87 2.58
CA VAL A 109 10.08 15.55 2.79
C VAL A 109 9.65 16.37 1.57
N VAL A 110 10.54 17.19 1.01
CA VAL A 110 10.19 18.08 -0.11
C VAL A 110 9.90 17.27 -1.36
N PHE A 111 10.66 16.23 -1.64
CA PHE A 111 10.44 15.42 -2.83
C PHE A 111 9.32 14.39 -2.66
N SER A 112 8.98 13.99 -1.43
CA SER A 112 7.71 13.31 -1.12
C SER A 112 6.50 14.20 -1.44
N PHE A 113 6.54 15.47 -1.05
CA PHE A 113 5.48 16.43 -1.41
C PHE A 113 5.33 16.56 -2.93
N ILE A 114 6.44 16.75 -3.66
CA ILE A 114 6.41 16.86 -5.13
C ILE A 114 5.85 15.58 -5.74
N GLY A 115 6.28 14.41 -5.30
CA GLY A 115 5.76 13.12 -5.74
C GLY A 115 4.25 12.99 -5.52
N THR A 116 3.77 13.37 -4.34
CA THR A 116 2.33 13.37 -4.02
C THR A 116 1.54 14.30 -4.94
N ILE A 117 2.04 15.52 -5.18
CA ILE A 117 1.35 16.49 -6.07
C ILE A 117 1.31 16.00 -7.52
N ILE A 118 2.40 15.44 -8.04
CA ILE A 118 2.42 14.85 -9.39
C ILE A 118 1.44 13.66 -9.45
N GLY A 119 1.44 12.80 -8.43
CA GLY A 119 0.49 11.69 -8.30
C GLY A 119 -0.96 12.18 -8.28
N LEU A 120 -1.26 13.25 -7.52
CA LEU A 120 -2.58 13.87 -7.46
C LEU A 120 -3.02 14.43 -8.82
N ILE A 121 -2.14 15.16 -9.52
CA ILE A 121 -2.45 15.71 -10.85
C ILE A 121 -2.81 14.57 -11.82
N LEU A 122 -1.99 13.51 -11.82
CA LEU A 122 -2.26 12.36 -12.68
C LEU A 122 -3.51 11.59 -12.27
N LEU A 123 -3.81 11.50 -10.98
CA LEU A 123 -5.05 10.92 -10.48
C LEU A 123 -6.27 11.71 -11.02
N ILE A 124 -6.25 13.03 -10.92
CA ILE A 124 -7.33 13.91 -11.39
C ILE A 124 -7.54 13.75 -12.91
N VAL A 125 -6.46 13.62 -13.68
CA VAL A 125 -6.52 13.51 -15.14
C VAL A 125 -6.88 12.11 -15.60
N LEU A 126 -6.25 11.09 -15.04
CA LEU A 126 -6.35 9.71 -15.54
C LEU A 126 -7.57 8.95 -14.99
N SER A 127 -8.03 9.25 -13.76
CA SER A 127 -9.13 8.45 -13.20
C SER A 127 -10.47 8.67 -13.95
N PRO A 128 -10.86 9.88 -14.41
CA PRO A 128 -12.06 10.02 -15.25
C PRO A 128 -11.91 9.32 -16.62
N VAL A 129 -10.69 9.36 -17.19
CA VAL A 129 -10.41 8.68 -18.47
C VAL A 129 -10.58 7.17 -18.30
N LEU A 130 -10.05 6.61 -17.21
CA LEU A 130 -10.20 5.19 -16.93
C LEU A 130 -11.65 4.82 -16.61
N CYS A 131 -12.41 5.65 -15.89
CA CYS A 131 -13.84 5.44 -15.66
C CYS A 131 -14.60 5.38 -16.99
N ASN A 132 -14.39 6.35 -17.88
CA ASN A 132 -15.05 6.38 -19.19
C ASN A 132 -14.68 5.17 -20.05
N PHE A 133 -13.44 4.70 -19.96
CA PHE A 133 -13.01 3.48 -20.63
C PHE A 133 -13.68 2.23 -20.02
N ALA A 134 -13.77 2.17 -18.70
CA ALA A 134 -14.39 1.05 -17.99
C ALA A 134 -15.91 0.96 -18.16
N LEU A 135 -16.60 2.05 -18.56
CA LEU A 135 -18.01 1.99 -18.96
C LEU A 135 -18.26 1.11 -20.19
N LYS A 136 -17.23 0.84 -20.98
CA LYS A 136 -17.31 -0.08 -22.14
C LYS A 136 -17.16 -1.54 -21.76
N PHE A 137 -16.80 -1.83 -20.48
CA PHE A 137 -16.57 -3.20 -20.02
C PHE A 137 -17.90 -3.92 -19.80
N GLN A 138 -17.96 -5.13 -20.31
CA GLN A 138 -19.01 -6.10 -20.09
C GLN A 138 -18.51 -7.22 -19.16
N ALA A 139 -19.27 -8.28 -18.98
CA ALA A 139 -18.89 -9.41 -18.14
C ALA A 139 -17.56 -10.06 -18.56
N TYR A 140 -17.30 -10.10 -19.86
CA TYR A 140 -16.05 -10.67 -20.42
C TYR A 140 -14.81 -9.89 -20.00
N GLU A 141 -14.87 -8.55 -20.09
CA GLU A 141 -13.77 -7.67 -19.72
C GLU A 141 -13.50 -7.69 -18.22
N TYR A 142 -14.54 -7.66 -17.38
CA TYR A 142 -14.39 -7.78 -15.93
C TYR A 142 -13.83 -9.13 -15.51
N CYS A 143 -14.20 -10.22 -16.17
CA CYS A 143 -13.62 -11.54 -15.92
C CYS A 143 -12.13 -11.57 -16.27
N ALA A 144 -11.75 -11.07 -17.45
CA ALA A 144 -10.36 -10.98 -17.87
C ALA A 144 -9.52 -10.03 -16.98
N LEU A 145 -10.09 -8.92 -16.57
CA LEU A 145 -9.46 -7.95 -15.65
C LEU A 145 -9.19 -8.56 -14.27
N ALA A 146 -10.12 -9.37 -13.73
CA ALA A 146 -9.92 -10.07 -12.47
C ALA A 146 -8.77 -11.08 -12.56
N ILE A 147 -8.70 -11.86 -13.64
CA ILE A 147 -7.61 -12.80 -13.92
C ILE A 147 -6.28 -12.03 -14.03
N PHE A 148 -6.25 -10.94 -14.78
CA PHE A 148 -5.07 -10.08 -14.93
C PHE A 148 -4.59 -9.56 -13.58
N SER A 149 -5.49 -8.98 -12.77
CA SER A 149 -5.16 -8.39 -11.48
C SER A 149 -4.61 -9.44 -10.50
N LEU A 150 -5.24 -10.61 -10.40
CA LEU A 150 -4.74 -11.71 -9.56
C LEU A 150 -3.38 -12.21 -10.04
N SER A 151 -3.19 -12.33 -11.36
CA SER A 151 -1.93 -12.78 -11.94
C SER A 151 -0.78 -11.82 -11.66
N MET A 152 -1.03 -10.51 -11.74
CA MET A 152 -0.05 -9.47 -11.41
C MET A 152 0.47 -9.64 -9.99
N VAL A 153 -0.43 -9.81 -9.03
CA VAL A 153 -0.08 -9.93 -7.61
C VAL A 153 0.72 -11.20 -7.34
N ILE A 154 0.29 -12.32 -7.92
CA ILE A 154 1.00 -13.60 -7.80
C ILE A 154 2.40 -13.50 -8.44
N ALA A 155 2.49 -12.85 -9.61
CA ALA A 155 3.75 -12.65 -10.31
C ALA A 155 4.78 -11.86 -9.49
N LEU A 156 4.32 -10.92 -8.66
CA LEU A 156 5.16 -10.04 -7.84
C LEU A 156 5.55 -10.62 -6.48
N THR A 157 5.00 -11.77 -6.10
CA THR A 157 5.46 -12.48 -4.88
C THR A 157 6.87 -13.08 -5.02
N GLY A 158 7.53 -12.87 -6.14
CA GLY A 158 8.93 -13.23 -6.37
C GLY A 158 9.14 -14.74 -6.35
N HIS A 159 10.18 -15.20 -5.65
CA HIS A 159 10.56 -16.62 -5.57
C HIS A 159 9.46 -17.55 -5.05
N ASP A 160 8.47 -17.03 -4.33
CA ASP A 160 7.42 -17.79 -3.69
C ASP A 160 6.06 -17.69 -4.41
N MET A 161 6.05 -17.62 -5.77
CA MET A 161 4.81 -17.59 -6.55
C MET A 161 3.75 -18.65 -6.12
N PRO A 162 4.12 -19.91 -5.81
CA PRO A 162 3.15 -20.88 -5.30
C PRO A 162 2.48 -20.44 -4.00
N LYS A 163 3.23 -19.80 -3.10
CA LYS A 163 2.67 -19.24 -1.86
C LYS A 163 1.75 -18.05 -2.11
N GLY A 164 2.10 -17.19 -3.09
CA GLY A 164 1.23 -16.11 -3.55
C GLY A 164 -0.10 -16.65 -4.11
N LEU A 165 -0.05 -17.72 -4.91
CA LEU A 165 -1.22 -18.38 -5.46
C LEU A 165 -2.09 -18.99 -4.34
N ILE A 166 -1.49 -19.73 -3.41
CA ILE A 166 -2.18 -20.30 -2.25
C ILE A 166 -2.89 -19.20 -1.48
N SER A 167 -2.21 -18.10 -1.21
CA SER A 167 -2.76 -16.94 -0.49
C SER A 167 -3.96 -16.33 -1.24
N ALA A 168 -3.85 -16.10 -2.55
CA ALA A 168 -4.93 -15.56 -3.37
C ALA A 168 -6.16 -16.50 -3.41
N VAL A 169 -5.93 -17.79 -3.57
CA VAL A 169 -7.00 -18.81 -3.59
C VAL A 169 -7.69 -18.90 -2.23
N LEU A 170 -6.94 -18.84 -1.11
CA LEU A 170 -7.53 -18.79 0.23
C LEU A 170 -8.43 -17.56 0.40
N GLY A 171 -8.00 -16.39 -0.09
CA GLY A 171 -8.83 -15.19 -0.09
C GLY A 171 -10.10 -15.35 -0.90
N ALA A 172 -10.00 -15.88 -2.12
CA ALA A 172 -11.15 -16.13 -2.97
C ALA A 172 -12.11 -17.17 -2.35
N LEU A 173 -11.60 -18.21 -1.70
CA LEU A 173 -12.41 -19.18 -0.96
C LEU A 173 -13.16 -18.54 0.21
N LEU A 174 -12.51 -17.70 1.00
CA LEU A 174 -13.20 -16.96 2.08
C LEU A 174 -14.32 -16.07 1.55
N ALA A 175 -14.13 -15.47 0.38
CA ALA A 175 -15.15 -14.65 -0.28
C ALA A 175 -16.36 -15.46 -0.79
N THR A 176 -16.24 -16.81 -0.92
CA THR A 176 -17.36 -17.65 -1.30
C THR A 176 -18.30 -18.00 -0.14
N VAL A 177 -17.92 -17.69 1.10
CA VAL A 177 -18.77 -17.91 2.28
C VAL A 177 -19.95 -16.93 2.24
N GLY A 178 -21.17 -17.44 2.43
CA GLY A 178 -22.38 -16.64 2.42
C GLY A 178 -23.36 -17.02 1.31
N LEU A 179 -24.21 -16.08 0.93
CA LEU A 179 -25.15 -16.27 -0.17
C LEU A 179 -24.48 -16.08 -1.51
N ALA A 180 -24.69 -17.00 -2.42
CA ALA A 180 -24.17 -16.91 -3.80
C ALA A 180 -24.78 -15.68 -4.52
N PRO A 181 -23.96 -14.88 -5.27
CA PRO A 181 -24.42 -13.58 -5.77
C PRO A 181 -25.55 -13.64 -6.81
N ILE A 182 -25.73 -14.74 -7.52
CA ILE A 182 -26.76 -14.85 -8.57
C ILE A 182 -28.00 -15.63 -8.10
N ASP A 183 -27.80 -16.79 -7.47
CA ASP A 183 -28.88 -17.72 -7.10
C ASP A 183 -29.23 -17.69 -5.61
N SER A 184 -28.57 -16.84 -4.83
CA SER A 184 -28.77 -16.64 -3.39
C SER A 184 -28.75 -17.92 -2.55
N LYS A 185 -28.10 -18.98 -3.06
CA LYS A 185 -27.94 -20.22 -2.30
C LYS A 185 -26.88 -20.06 -1.21
N PRO A 186 -27.14 -20.51 0.02
CA PRO A 186 -26.16 -20.45 1.10
C PRO A 186 -24.99 -21.41 0.82
N ARG A 187 -23.77 -20.91 0.97
CA ARG A 187 -22.51 -21.64 0.80
C ARG A 187 -21.64 -21.51 2.02
N PHE A 188 -21.14 -22.61 2.53
CA PHE A 188 -20.22 -22.66 3.67
C PHE A 188 -20.70 -21.87 4.90
N THR A 189 -22.03 -21.77 5.09
CA THR A 189 -22.62 -21.08 6.23
C THR A 189 -22.72 -21.96 7.48
N PHE A 190 -22.56 -23.27 7.34
CA PHE A 190 -22.60 -24.26 8.43
C PHE A 190 -23.82 -24.12 9.34
N GLY A 191 -24.92 -23.57 8.83
CA GLY A 191 -26.13 -23.31 9.59
C GLY A 191 -26.08 -22.05 10.48
N LEU A 192 -25.01 -21.28 10.42
CA LEU A 192 -24.89 -20.01 11.16
C LEU A 192 -25.45 -18.86 10.32
N TYR A 193 -26.50 -18.21 10.83
CA TYR A 193 -27.16 -17.10 10.14
C TYR A 193 -26.23 -15.90 9.95
N GLN A 194 -25.25 -15.73 10.85
CA GLN A 194 -24.24 -14.67 10.78
C GLN A 194 -23.39 -14.76 9.51
N LEU A 195 -23.19 -15.96 9.00
CA LEU A 195 -22.40 -16.21 7.77
C LEU A 195 -23.23 -16.03 6.49
N ASN A 196 -24.53 -15.78 6.53
CA ASN A 196 -25.33 -15.57 5.33
C ASN A 196 -24.85 -14.35 4.51
N ASN A 197 -24.39 -13.30 5.17
CA ASN A 197 -23.83 -12.11 4.51
C ASN A 197 -22.32 -12.25 4.17
N GLY A 198 -21.73 -13.43 4.41
CA GLY A 198 -20.30 -13.62 4.29
C GLY A 198 -19.49 -12.88 5.33
N PHE A 199 -18.21 -12.78 5.12
CA PHE A 199 -17.31 -12.01 5.96
C PHE A 199 -17.21 -10.57 5.45
N ALA A 200 -17.30 -9.60 6.37
CA ALA A 200 -17.09 -8.20 6.02
C ALA A 200 -15.62 -7.95 5.66
N LEU A 201 -15.38 -7.25 4.55
CA LEU A 201 -14.01 -6.91 4.09
C LEU A 201 -13.21 -6.21 5.20
N VAL A 202 -13.82 -5.26 5.90
CA VAL A 202 -13.16 -4.50 6.98
C VAL A 202 -12.69 -5.40 8.11
N VAL A 203 -13.51 -6.37 8.52
CA VAL A 203 -13.19 -7.33 9.59
C VAL A 203 -12.01 -8.20 9.18
N LEU A 204 -12.01 -8.69 7.92
CA LEU A 204 -10.89 -9.42 7.35
C LEU A 204 -9.61 -8.57 7.37
N LEU A 205 -9.71 -7.31 6.92
CA LEU A 205 -8.56 -6.42 6.82
C LEU A 205 -7.96 -6.07 8.19
N ILE A 206 -8.81 -5.80 9.20
CA ILE A 206 -8.35 -5.56 10.58
C ILE A 206 -7.61 -6.80 11.11
N GLY A 207 -8.17 -7.99 10.90
CA GLY A 207 -7.53 -9.24 11.28
C GLY A 207 -6.18 -9.43 10.60
N LEU A 208 -6.16 -9.33 9.26
CA LEU A 208 -4.99 -9.63 8.45
C LEU A 208 -3.81 -8.67 8.66
N PHE A 209 -4.06 -7.39 8.97
CA PHE A 209 -3.00 -6.40 9.08
C PHE A 209 -2.75 -5.91 10.49
N ALA A 210 -3.81 -5.62 11.28
CA ALA A 210 -3.60 -5.09 12.61
C ALA A 210 -3.32 -6.21 13.62
N ILE A 211 -4.20 -7.20 13.73
CA ILE A 211 -4.06 -8.26 14.75
C ILE A 211 -2.83 -9.13 14.47
N SER A 212 -2.57 -9.49 13.22
CA SER A 212 -1.40 -10.29 12.86
C SER A 212 -0.07 -9.59 13.14
N GLU A 213 0.00 -8.29 12.83
CA GLU A 213 1.20 -7.47 13.08
C GLU A 213 1.43 -7.32 14.60
N ILE A 214 0.37 -7.07 15.37
CA ILE A 214 0.45 -7.02 16.84
C ILE A 214 0.98 -8.34 17.39
N MET A 215 0.52 -9.48 16.87
CA MET A 215 1.01 -10.81 17.31
C MET A 215 2.49 -10.99 16.95
N ALA A 216 2.91 -10.58 15.75
CA ALA A 216 4.30 -10.66 15.31
C ALA A 216 5.21 -9.72 16.13
N ASP A 217 4.77 -8.50 16.39
CA ASP A 217 5.50 -7.54 17.22
C ASP A 217 5.59 -7.99 18.68
N ALA A 218 4.53 -8.55 19.25
CA ALA A 218 4.53 -9.06 20.64
C ALA A 218 5.58 -10.16 20.85
N GLU A 219 5.91 -10.95 19.85
CA GLU A 219 6.97 -11.94 19.91
C GLU A 219 8.36 -11.30 19.95
N THR A 220 8.56 -10.21 19.20
CA THR A 220 9.86 -9.52 19.09
C THR A 220 10.14 -8.56 20.25
N VAL A 221 9.11 -8.09 20.95
CA VAL A 221 9.23 -7.16 22.10
C VAL A 221 10.13 -7.73 23.22
N ARG A 222 10.22 -9.05 23.41
CA ARG A 222 11.13 -9.68 24.37
C ARG A 222 12.61 -9.50 24.02
N HIS A 223 12.93 -9.09 22.79
CA HIS A 223 14.28 -8.85 22.29
C HIS A 223 14.46 -7.42 21.79
N ALA A 224 13.65 -6.48 22.33
CA ALA A 224 13.70 -5.07 21.92
C ALA A 224 15.12 -4.52 22.11
N GLN A 225 15.81 -4.34 20.99
CA GLN A 225 17.03 -3.54 20.96
C GLN A 225 16.63 -2.10 21.29
N ASP A 226 17.26 -1.50 22.30
CA ASP A 226 17.20 -0.08 22.56
C ASP A 226 17.70 0.65 21.29
N TYR A 227 16.76 1.14 20.51
CA TYR A 227 17.08 2.01 19.36
C TYR A 227 17.60 3.35 19.88
N THR A 228 18.89 3.38 20.21
CA THR A 228 19.53 4.64 20.59
C THR A 228 19.75 5.46 19.34
N VAL A 229 18.94 6.48 19.13
CA VAL A 229 19.23 7.57 18.18
C VAL A 229 20.49 8.27 18.67
N ARG A 230 21.66 7.81 18.20
CA ARG A 230 22.99 8.30 18.65
C ARG A 230 23.30 9.71 18.19
N GLN A 231 22.44 10.41 17.46
CA GLN A 231 22.75 11.71 16.89
C GLN A 231 21.87 12.82 17.45
N ASN A 232 22.52 13.87 17.96
CA ASN A 232 21.90 15.20 18.05
C ASN A 232 21.71 15.73 16.62
N VAL A 233 20.58 15.35 16.00
CA VAL A 233 20.27 15.74 14.62
C VAL A 233 20.05 17.27 14.61
N LYS A 234 21.03 18.01 14.13
CA LYS A 234 20.89 19.45 13.92
C LYS A 234 20.07 19.69 12.65
N ILE A 235 18.76 19.78 12.78
CA ILE A 235 17.86 20.12 11.68
C ILE A 235 17.79 21.64 11.61
N LYS A 236 18.37 22.23 10.54
CA LYS A 236 18.25 23.64 10.21
C LYS A 236 17.70 23.76 8.79
N GLY A 237 16.42 24.15 8.68
CA GLY A 237 15.75 24.31 7.39
C GLY A 237 15.70 23.01 6.58
N VAL A 238 15.61 23.12 5.25
CA VAL A 238 15.57 21.98 4.32
C VAL A 238 16.94 21.34 4.03
N GLY A 239 18.04 22.04 4.41
CA GLY A 239 19.41 21.52 4.33
C GLY A 239 20.06 21.48 2.93
N PHE A 240 19.38 21.90 1.88
CA PHE A 240 19.88 21.99 0.52
C PHE A 240 19.66 23.38 -0.10
N SER A 241 20.42 23.71 -1.13
CA SER A 241 20.36 24.98 -1.85
C SER A 241 19.28 24.97 -2.94
N MET A 242 18.83 26.15 -3.39
CA MET A 242 17.90 26.29 -4.51
C MET A 242 18.48 25.71 -5.82
N LYS A 243 19.79 25.78 -6.01
CA LYS A 243 20.46 25.18 -7.17
C LYS A 243 20.36 23.65 -7.15
N GLU A 244 20.57 23.03 -6.00
CA GLU A 244 20.40 21.58 -5.83
C GLU A 244 18.93 21.19 -6.03
N PHE A 245 17.99 21.97 -5.48
CA PHE A 245 16.57 21.76 -5.68
C PHE A 245 16.19 21.71 -7.16
N VAL A 246 16.52 22.77 -7.90
CA VAL A 246 16.19 22.87 -9.33
C VAL A 246 16.88 21.74 -10.13
N GLY A 247 18.10 21.37 -9.77
CA GLY A 247 18.83 20.26 -10.40
C GLY A 247 18.14 18.92 -10.23
N GLN A 248 17.35 18.72 -9.16
CA GLN A 248 16.66 17.47 -8.87
C GLN A 248 15.22 17.40 -9.43
N ILE A 249 14.66 18.49 -9.96
CA ILE A 249 13.31 18.50 -10.51
C ILE A 249 13.10 17.43 -11.62
N PRO A 250 13.99 17.28 -12.62
CA PRO A 250 13.83 16.23 -13.63
C PRO A 250 13.82 14.82 -13.03
N ASN A 251 14.69 14.56 -12.06
CA ASN A 251 14.72 13.30 -11.32
C ASN A 251 13.37 13.08 -10.61
N ALA A 252 12.87 14.07 -9.87
CA ALA A 252 11.61 13.98 -9.15
C ALA A 252 10.41 13.70 -10.06
N ILE A 253 10.34 14.38 -11.21
CA ILE A 253 9.24 14.18 -12.18
C ILE A 253 9.26 12.76 -12.73
N VAL A 254 10.41 12.29 -13.22
CA VAL A 254 10.52 10.93 -13.79
C VAL A 254 10.27 9.88 -12.72
N SER A 255 10.79 10.07 -11.52
CA SER A 255 10.56 9.16 -10.38
C SER A 255 9.08 9.10 -10.00
N ALA A 256 8.39 10.24 -9.91
CA ALA A 256 6.97 10.27 -9.63
C ALA A 256 6.14 9.60 -10.73
N LEU A 257 6.51 9.77 -12.00
CA LEU A 257 5.85 9.08 -13.13
C LEU A 257 6.05 7.56 -13.05
N ILE A 258 7.25 7.10 -12.68
CA ILE A 258 7.50 5.68 -12.41
C ILE A 258 6.60 5.22 -11.26
N GLY A 259 6.52 6.02 -10.17
CA GLY A 259 5.66 5.75 -9.03
C GLY A 259 4.20 5.58 -9.42
N VAL A 260 3.65 6.53 -10.17
CA VAL A 260 2.26 6.48 -10.66
C VAL A 260 2.05 5.27 -11.58
N GLY A 261 2.96 5.03 -12.52
CA GLY A 261 2.86 3.89 -13.45
C GLY A 261 2.84 2.54 -12.73
N ILE A 262 3.66 2.38 -11.70
CA ILE A 262 3.67 1.15 -10.87
C ILE A 262 2.43 1.10 -9.96
N GLY A 263 2.00 2.25 -9.41
CA GLY A 263 0.83 2.33 -8.54
C GLY A 263 -0.48 1.92 -9.22
N ILE A 264 -0.62 2.17 -10.53
CA ILE A 264 -1.79 1.73 -11.32
C ILE A 264 -1.89 0.19 -11.37
N LEU A 265 -0.78 -0.51 -11.22
CA LEU A 265 -0.76 -1.97 -11.27
C LEU A 265 -1.21 -2.56 -9.93
N PRO A 266 -2.24 -3.44 -9.91
CA PRO A 266 -2.82 -3.95 -8.68
C PRO A 266 -1.81 -4.66 -7.78
N GLY A 267 -1.80 -4.33 -6.49
CA GLY A 267 -1.07 -5.05 -5.44
C GLY A 267 0.44 -4.82 -5.40
N ILE A 268 1.02 -3.96 -6.25
CA ILE A 268 2.47 -3.74 -6.29
C ILE A 268 2.92 -2.78 -5.18
N GLY A 269 2.31 -1.64 -5.10
CA GLY A 269 2.57 -0.64 -4.06
C GLY A 269 3.92 0.07 -4.12
N GLY A 270 4.13 0.98 -3.16
CA GLY A 270 5.28 1.90 -3.10
C GLY A 270 6.64 1.23 -2.91
N GLY A 271 6.69 0.05 -2.28
CA GLY A 271 7.96 -0.65 -2.04
C GLY A 271 8.68 -1.05 -3.33
N VAL A 272 7.93 -1.54 -4.30
CA VAL A 272 8.50 -1.90 -5.61
C VAL A 272 8.79 -0.65 -6.44
N SER A 273 7.91 0.36 -6.40
CA SER A 273 8.10 1.59 -7.17
C SER A 273 9.35 2.35 -6.78
N CYS A 274 9.62 2.49 -5.47
CA CYS A 274 10.83 3.17 -4.99
C CYS A 274 12.11 2.43 -5.40
N MET A 275 12.10 1.09 -5.36
CA MET A 275 13.22 0.25 -5.78
C MET A 275 13.49 0.34 -7.29
N ILE A 276 12.42 0.29 -8.10
CA ILE A 276 12.54 0.42 -9.56
C ILE A 276 13.08 1.80 -9.91
N SER A 277 12.50 2.87 -9.34
CA SER A 277 12.95 4.24 -9.59
C SER A 277 14.42 4.43 -9.21
N TYR A 278 14.81 4.01 -8.00
CA TYR A 278 16.20 4.06 -7.55
C TYR A 278 17.15 3.32 -8.52
N THR A 279 16.74 2.11 -8.94
CA THR A 279 17.56 1.28 -9.86
C THR A 279 17.69 1.91 -11.24
N VAL A 280 16.60 2.48 -11.77
CA VAL A 280 16.62 3.19 -13.07
C VAL A 280 17.59 4.35 -13.00
N PHE A 281 17.49 5.22 -11.99
CA PHE A 281 18.39 6.37 -11.87
C PHE A 281 19.82 5.96 -11.62
N LYS A 282 20.10 4.97 -10.78
CA LYS A 282 21.43 4.41 -10.58
C LYS A 282 22.03 3.91 -11.89
N ASN A 283 21.28 3.17 -12.70
CA ASN A 283 21.79 2.57 -13.92
C ASN A 283 21.97 3.57 -15.07
N THR A 284 21.18 4.64 -15.09
CA THR A 284 21.25 5.70 -16.11
C THR A 284 22.17 6.85 -15.73
N SER A 285 22.56 6.95 -14.46
CA SER A 285 23.44 8.00 -13.97
C SER A 285 24.87 7.85 -14.51
N LYS A 286 25.51 8.99 -14.79
CA LYS A 286 26.94 9.08 -15.10
C LYS A 286 27.83 8.78 -13.89
N HIS A 287 27.27 8.88 -12.67
CA HIS A 287 27.93 8.70 -11.38
C HIS A 287 27.28 7.56 -10.59
N ARG A 288 27.04 6.44 -11.26
CA ARG A 288 26.35 5.27 -10.67
C ARG A 288 27.06 4.70 -9.44
N GLU A 289 28.40 4.89 -9.35
CA GLU A 289 29.23 4.48 -8.22
C GLU A 289 28.95 5.26 -6.93
N LEU A 290 28.36 6.45 -7.02
CA LEU A 290 28.00 7.26 -5.87
C LEU A 290 26.66 6.83 -5.24
N TYR A 291 25.81 6.08 -5.97
CA TYR A 291 24.56 5.54 -5.42
C TYR A 291 24.85 4.48 -4.36
N GLY A 292 24.25 4.66 -3.19
CA GLY A 292 24.50 3.86 -1.99
C GLY A 292 25.60 4.44 -1.10
N THR A 293 26.19 5.58 -1.47
CA THR A 293 27.20 6.26 -0.64
C THR A 293 26.67 7.48 0.08
N GLY A 294 25.43 7.88 -0.15
CA GLY A 294 24.79 9.06 0.44
C GLY A 294 24.79 10.25 -0.50
N ILE A 295 24.02 10.16 -1.56
CA ILE A 295 23.75 11.25 -2.51
C ILE A 295 22.27 11.64 -2.50
N MET A 296 22.02 12.90 -2.80
CA MET A 296 20.65 13.44 -2.82
C MET A 296 19.78 12.76 -3.87
N ASP A 297 20.36 12.42 -5.04
CA ASP A 297 19.68 11.80 -6.17
C ASP A 297 18.96 10.50 -5.81
N GLY A 298 19.58 9.65 -4.98
CA GLY A 298 19.00 8.39 -4.53
C GLY A 298 17.80 8.58 -3.60
N VAL A 299 17.87 9.57 -2.71
CA VAL A 299 16.74 9.92 -1.83
C VAL A 299 15.59 10.50 -2.64
N VAL A 300 15.88 11.38 -3.62
CA VAL A 300 14.86 11.95 -4.52
C VAL A 300 14.19 10.86 -5.34
N ALA A 301 14.97 9.97 -5.94
CA ALA A 301 14.44 8.89 -6.76
C ALA A 301 13.52 7.94 -5.99
N SER A 302 13.86 7.62 -4.74
CA SER A 302 13.03 6.76 -3.90
C SER A 302 11.78 7.45 -3.40
N GLU A 303 11.90 8.65 -2.83
CA GLU A 303 10.78 9.32 -2.16
C GLU A 303 9.75 9.91 -3.13
N ALA A 304 10.19 10.48 -4.27
CA ALA A 304 9.26 10.97 -5.27
C ALA A 304 8.45 9.83 -5.92
N ALA A 305 9.07 8.67 -6.17
CA ALA A 305 8.36 7.50 -6.67
C ALA A 305 7.41 6.90 -5.63
N ASN A 306 7.86 6.75 -4.38
CA ASN A 306 7.05 6.23 -3.29
C ASN A 306 5.75 7.04 -3.13
N ASN A 307 5.87 8.34 -3.08
CA ASN A 307 4.71 9.22 -2.89
C ASN A 307 3.87 9.41 -4.16
N GLY A 308 4.48 9.36 -5.34
CA GLY A 308 3.77 9.32 -6.63
C GLY A 308 2.85 8.09 -6.75
N THR A 309 3.26 6.97 -6.15
CA THR A 309 2.48 5.72 -6.13
C THR A 309 1.13 5.89 -5.45
N ILE A 310 0.99 6.80 -4.48
CA ILE A 310 -0.29 7.08 -3.79
C ILE A 310 -1.37 7.46 -4.82
N GLY A 311 -1.08 8.44 -5.68
CA GLY A 311 -2.00 8.82 -6.75
C GLY A 311 -2.24 7.69 -7.74
N GLY A 312 -1.16 6.98 -8.13
CA GLY A 312 -1.24 5.82 -9.03
C GLY A 312 -2.17 4.73 -8.52
N ALA A 313 -2.06 4.35 -7.25
CA ALA A 313 -2.86 3.31 -6.62
C ALA A 313 -4.35 3.69 -6.44
N MET A 314 -4.64 4.98 -6.33
CA MET A 314 -6.01 5.50 -6.27
C MET A 314 -6.74 5.46 -7.62
N ILE A 315 -6.03 5.47 -8.75
CA ILE A 315 -6.65 5.46 -10.09
C ILE A 315 -7.48 4.19 -10.31
N PRO A 316 -6.93 2.96 -10.22
CA PRO A 316 -7.73 1.74 -10.38
C PRO A 316 -8.71 1.54 -9.22
N LEU A 317 -8.41 2.00 -8.01
CA LEU A 317 -9.34 1.93 -6.89
C LEU A 317 -10.63 2.67 -7.21
N LEU A 318 -10.56 3.94 -7.61
CA LEU A 318 -11.75 4.75 -7.87
C LEU A 318 -12.47 4.30 -9.14
N ALA A 319 -11.75 3.97 -10.21
CA ALA A 319 -12.35 3.67 -11.51
C ALA A 319 -12.90 2.23 -11.64
N LEU A 320 -12.28 1.26 -10.96
CA LEU A 320 -12.56 -0.16 -11.14
C LEU A 320 -12.88 -0.89 -9.83
N GLY A 321 -12.68 -0.24 -8.66
CA GLY A 321 -12.77 -0.89 -7.36
C GLY A 321 -11.63 -1.86 -7.07
N ILE A 322 -10.51 -1.72 -7.76
CA ILE A 322 -9.34 -2.60 -7.62
C ILE A 322 -8.22 -1.85 -6.90
N PRO A 323 -7.82 -2.24 -5.69
CA PRO A 323 -6.78 -1.54 -4.96
C PRO A 323 -5.40 -1.76 -5.59
N GLY A 324 -4.61 -0.67 -5.70
CA GLY A 324 -3.24 -0.70 -6.21
C GLY A 324 -2.22 -1.19 -5.18
N ASP A 325 -2.53 -1.07 -3.88
CA ASP A 325 -1.68 -1.52 -2.78
C ASP A 325 -2.49 -1.90 -1.52
N ALA A 326 -1.80 -2.30 -0.45
CA ALA A 326 -2.44 -2.70 0.80
C ALA A 326 -3.22 -1.54 1.46
N VAL A 327 -2.73 -0.30 1.37
CA VAL A 327 -3.42 0.86 1.99
C VAL A 327 -4.67 1.22 1.21
N THR A 328 -4.63 1.18 -0.11
CA THR A 328 -5.82 1.39 -0.95
C THR A 328 -6.85 0.29 -0.79
N ALA A 329 -6.45 -0.94 -0.41
CA ALA A 329 -7.40 -1.97 -0.02
C ALA A 329 -8.16 -1.60 1.27
N MET A 330 -7.48 -0.94 2.25
CA MET A 330 -8.14 -0.40 3.44
C MET A 330 -9.08 0.76 3.08
N LEU A 331 -8.65 1.64 2.18
CA LEU A 331 -9.48 2.73 1.67
C LEU A 331 -10.73 2.21 0.95
N LEU A 332 -10.64 1.08 0.23
CA LEU A 332 -11.81 0.41 -0.34
C LEU A 332 -12.81 0.03 0.74
N GLY A 333 -12.33 -0.56 1.85
CA GLY A 333 -13.16 -0.84 3.03
C GLY A 333 -13.79 0.43 3.58
N GLY A 334 -13.02 1.51 3.70
CA GLY A 334 -13.52 2.83 4.12
C GLY A 334 -14.61 3.39 3.19
N LEU A 335 -14.43 3.29 1.88
CA LEU A 335 -15.42 3.69 0.88
C LEU A 335 -16.72 2.87 1.05
N GLN A 336 -16.60 1.56 1.20
CA GLN A 336 -17.76 0.66 1.36
C GLN A 336 -18.57 0.96 2.63
N ILE A 337 -17.91 1.22 3.76
CA ILE A 337 -18.58 1.60 5.03
C ILE A 337 -19.40 2.88 4.85
N HIS A 338 -18.87 3.82 4.09
CA HIS A 338 -19.54 5.07 3.79
C HIS A 338 -20.53 4.98 2.61
N ASN A 339 -20.89 3.78 2.16
CA ASN A 339 -21.77 3.52 1.02
C ASN A 339 -21.29 4.17 -0.28
N VAL A 340 -19.99 4.36 -0.44
CA VAL A 340 -19.36 4.84 -1.66
C VAL A 340 -18.84 3.63 -2.44
N ALA A 341 -19.55 3.26 -3.50
CA ALA A 341 -19.15 2.15 -4.36
C ALA A 341 -18.16 2.66 -5.43
N PRO A 342 -16.87 2.31 -5.39
CA PRO A 342 -15.95 2.63 -6.47
C PRO A 342 -16.31 1.85 -7.73
N GLY A 343 -15.95 2.41 -8.88
CA GLY A 343 -16.27 1.83 -10.17
C GLY A 343 -16.55 2.91 -11.23
N PRO A 344 -16.88 2.52 -12.46
CA PRO A 344 -17.01 3.47 -13.60
C PRO A 344 -17.99 4.61 -13.37
N LEU A 345 -19.03 4.40 -12.59
CA LEU A 345 -20.08 5.39 -12.29
C LEU A 345 -19.80 6.21 -11.01
N ILE A 346 -18.60 6.11 -10.42
CA ILE A 346 -18.31 6.77 -9.14
C ILE A 346 -18.46 8.29 -9.22
N TYR A 347 -18.10 8.89 -10.36
CA TYR A 347 -18.24 10.34 -10.57
C TYR A 347 -19.68 10.79 -10.63
N GLU A 348 -20.57 9.98 -11.20
CA GLU A 348 -21.99 10.30 -11.29
C GLU A 348 -22.68 10.14 -9.94
N LYS A 349 -22.44 9.04 -9.24
CA LYS A 349 -23.12 8.69 -7.99
C LYS A 349 -22.55 9.39 -6.78
N ASN A 350 -21.22 9.54 -6.69
CA ASN A 350 -20.47 10.00 -5.52
C ASN A 350 -19.41 11.06 -5.86
N GLY A 351 -19.65 11.88 -6.90
CA GLY A 351 -18.67 12.83 -7.40
C GLY A 351 -18.17 13.82 -6.34
N ALA A 352 -19.04 14.30 -5.45
CA ALA A 352 -18.63 15.19 -4.37
C ALA A 352 -17.57 14.54 -3.44
N VAL A 353 -17.72 13.25 -3.15
CA VAL A 353 -16.74 12.49 -2.33
C VAL A 353 -15.43 12.30 -3.08
N VAL A 354 -15.47 12.02 -4.40
CA VAL A 354 -14.28 11.89 -5.23
C VAL A 354 -13.47 13.19 -5.24
N TYR A 355 -14.14 14.34 -5.44
CA TYR A 355 -13.46 15.63 -5.36
C TYR A 355 -12.97 15.95 -3.95
N ALA A 356 -13.70 15.54 -2.89
CA ALA A 356 -13.21 15.65 -1.53
C ALA A 356 -11.92 14.83 -1.31
N ILE A 357 -11.78 13.64 -1.90
CA ILE A 357 -10.54 12.85 -1.88
C ILE A 357 -9.39 13.66 -2.52
N PHE A 358 -9.60 14.27 -3.67
CA PHE A 358 -8.56 15.04 -4.35
C PHE A 358 -8.10 16.25 -3.52
N PHE A 359 -9.05 17.02 -2.99
CA PHE A 359 -8.72 18.16 -2.15
C PHE A 359 -8.09 17.75 -0.82
N ALA A 360 -8.56 16.66 -0.19
CA ALA A 360 -7.97 16.11 1.01
C ALA A 360 -6.53 15.63 0.78
N MET A 361 -6.27 14.99 -0.37
CA MET A 361 -4.94 14.56 -0.77
C MET A 361 -3.98 15.75 -0.90
N GLY A 362 -4.42 16.84 -1.57
CA GLY A 362 -3.63 18.06 -1.69
C GLY A 362 -3.37 18.74 -0.34
N LEU A 363 -4.41 18.87 0.49
CA LEU A 363 -4.31 19.45 1.83
C LEU A 363 -3.40 18.61 2.74
N SER A 364 -3.53 17.28 2.70
CA SER A 364 -2.67 16.37 3.46
C SER A 364 -1.22 16.45 3.03
N ALA A 365 -0.94 16.60 1.73
CA ALA A 365 0.42 16.79 1.23
C ALA A 365 1.05 18.07 1.80
N ILE A 366 0.27 19.17 1.83
CA ILE A 366 0.72 20.43 2.45
C ILE A 366 0.97 20.24 3.96
N PHE A 367 0.03 19.63 4.67
CA PHE A 367 0.19 19.35 6.10
C PHE A 367 1.39 18.44 6.38
N MET A 368 1.57 17.39 5.59
CA MET A 368 2.71 16.49 5.70
C MET A 368 4.03 17.26 5.56
N MET A 369 4.15 18.08 4.51
CA MET A 369 5.35 18.89 4.29
C MET A 369 5.58 19.87 5.46
N VAL A 370 4.54 20.62 5.89
CA VAL A 370 4.65 21.59 6.98
C VAL A 370 4.99 20.90 8.31
N PHE A 371 4.23 19.86 8.67
CA PHE A 371 4.44 19.17 9.94
C PHE A 371 5.81 18.49 10.00
N MET A 372 6.25 17.85 8.92
CA MET A 372 7.57 17.22 8.90
C MET A 372 8.71 18.24 8.89
N LEU A 373 8.62 19.34 8.16
CA LEU A 373 9.69 20.35 8.15
C LEU A 373 9.82 21.08 9.51
N PHE A 374 8.70 21.43 10.12
CA PHE A 374 8.71 22.19 11.38
C PHE A 374 8.67 21.28 12.62
N GLY A 375 7.98 20.15 12.54
CA GLY A 375 7.79 19.18 13.62
C GLY A 375 8.79 18.02 13.63
N MET A 376 9.81 18.01 12.77
CA MET A 376 10.73 16.87 12.62
C MET A 376 11.31 16.40 13.95
N ARG A 377 11.69 17.31 14.85
CA ARG A 377 12.22 16.96 16.17
C ARG A 377 11.21 16.19 17.03
N LEU A 378 9.92 16.53 16.90
CA LEU A 378 8.84 15.85 17.58
C LEU A 378 8.72 14.40 17.05
N PHE A 379 8.68 14.23 15.73
CA PHE A 379 8.56 12.91 15.12
C PHE A 379 9.78 12.02 15.37
N VAL A 380 10.99 12.59 15.40
CA VAL A 380 12.20 11.86 15.83
C VAL A 380 12.10 11.42 17.29
N SER A 381 11.48 12.21 18.18
CA SER A 381 11.28 11.79 19.57
C SER A 381 10.23 10.69 19.73
N VAL A 382 9.30 10.58 18.81
CA VAL A 382 8.30 9.47 18.78
C VAL A 382 8.97 8.10 18.60
N LEU A 383 10.13 8.03 17.92
CA LEU A 383 10.91 6.78 17.80
C LEU A 383 11.36 6.20 19.16
N LYS A 384 11.29 6.99 20.23
CA LYS A 384 11.64 6.56 21.59
C LYS A 384 10.45 5.96 22.36
N ILE A 385 9.24 6.03 21.82
CA ILE A 385 8.04 5.51 22.48
C ILE A 385 8.08 3.98 22.45
N PRO A 386 8.02 3.30 23.62
CA PRO A 386 7.99 1.85 23.64
C PRO A 386 6.71 1.31 23.01
N LYS A 387 6.85 0.33 22.11
CA LYS A 387 5.71 -0.33 21.43
C LYS A 387 4.69 -0.92 22.41
N ASN A 388 5.13 -1.30 23.61
CA ASN A 388 4.28 -1.86 24.67
C ASN A 388 3.09 -0.96 25.06
N PHE A 389 3.19 0.36 24.88
CA PHE A 389 2.08 1.28 25.13
C PHE A 389 1.14 1.38 23.93
N LEU A 390 1.65 1.20 22.71
CA LEU A 390 0.86 1.37 21.48
C LEU A 390 0.02 0.13 21.19
N LEU A 391 0.57 -1.07 21.35
CA LEU A 391 -0.10 -2.32 21.00
C LEU A 391 -1.46 -2.51 21.70
N PRO A 392 -1.62 -2.29 23.04
CA PRO A 392 -2.90 -2.42 23.71
C PRO A 392 -3.96 -1.42 23.18
N VAL A 393 -3.56 -0.20 22.88
CA VAL A 393 -4.47 0.83 22.33
C VAL A 393 -4.97 0.39 20.95
N ILE A 394 -4.08 -0.13 20.12
CA ILE A 394 -4.43 -0.64 18.78
C ILE A 394 -5.44 -1.80 18.89
N ILE A 395 -5.23 -2.76 19.79
CA ILE A 395 -6.14 -3.90 20.01
C ILE A 395 -7.55 -3.42 20.37
N VAL A 396 -7.66 -2.46 21.29
CA VAL A 396 -8.95 -1.92 21.74
C VAL A 396 -9.67 -1.24 20.57
N LEU A 397 -8.95 -0.41 19.79
CA LEU A 397 -9.54 0.28 18.63
C LEU A 397 -9.95 -0.70 17.53
N CYS A 398 -9.16 -1.77 17.29
CA CYS A 398 -9.54 -2.84 16.37
C CYS A 398 -10.81 -3.56 16.80
N GLY A 399 -10.95 -3.85 18.10
CA GLY A 399 -12.16 -4.46 18.66
C GLY A 399 -13.40 -3.57 18.50
N ILE A 400 -13.27 -2.28 18.79
CA ILE A 400 -14.33 -1.29 18.56
C ILE A 400 -14.68 -1.26 17.06
N GLY A 401 -13.69 -1.32 16.18
CA GLY A 401 -13.87 -1.31 14.75
C GLY A 401 -14.63 -2.51 14.20
N ALA A 402 -14.30 -3.69 14.69
CA ALA A 402 -14.97 -4.91 14.29
C ALA A 402 -16.45 -4.90 14.71
N ILE A 403 -16.74 -4.50 15.96
CA ILE A 403 -18.13 -4.40 16.46
C ILE A 403 -18.89 -3.30 15.71
N GLY A 404 -18.27 -2.14 15.49
CA GLY A 404 -18.91 -0.98 14.87
C GLY A 404 -19.33 -1.20 13.42
N ASN A 405 -18.72 -2.15 12.72
CA ASN A 405 -19.04 -2.45 11.32
C ASN A 405 -20.49 -2.97 11.13
N SER A 406 -20.90 -3.93 11.93
CA SER A 406 -22.23 -4.56 11.81
C SER A 406 -23.00 -4.66 13.13
N ASN A 407 -22.46 -4.07 14.18
CA ASN A 407 -22.97 -4.19 15.56
C ASN A 407 -23.13 -5.65 16.02
N ASN A 408 -22.21 -6.52 15.54
CA ASN A 408 -22.26 -7.96 15.78
C ASN A 408 -20.96 -8.46 16.41
N VAL A 409 -21.05 -9.15 17.54
CA VAL A 409 -19.91 -9.74 18.24
C VAL A 409 -19.20 -10.81 17.40
N PHE A 410 -19.93 -11.46 16.47
CA PHE A 410 -19.37 -12.43 15.54
C PHE A 410 -18.22 -11.85 14.69
N ASP A 411 -18.29 -10.58 14.33
CA ASP A 411 -17.24 -9.88 13.59
C ASP A 411 -15.94 -9.79 14.41
N THR A 412 -16.04 -9.63 15.72
CA THR A 412 -14.86 -9.64 16.60
C THR A 412 -14.21 -11.02 16.66
N TYR A 413 -14.99 -12.10 16.75
CA TYR A 413 -14.43 -13.45 16.68
C TYR A 413 -13.79 -13.73 15.33
N SER A 414 -14.44 -13.32 14.25
CA SER A 414 -13.91 -13.45 12.89
C SER A 414 -12.61 -12.66 12.71
N MET A 415 -12.52 -11.44 13.23
CA MET A 415 -11.32 -10.62 13.23
C MET A 415 -10.15 -11.32 13.92
N VAL A 416 -10.37 -11.89 15.10
CA VAL A 416 -9.32 -12.62 15.84
C VAL A 416 -8.90 -13.88 15.07
N ALA A 417 -9.86 -14.62 14.52
CA ALA A 417 -9.57 -15.81 13.70
C ALA A 417 -8.73 -15.46 12.47
N PHE A 418 -9.08 -14.39 11.75
CA PHE A 418 -8.29 -13.89 10.61
C PHE A 418 -6.91 -13.40 11.03
N GLY A 419 -6.80 -12.76 12.19
CA GLY A 419 -5.53 -12.33 12.76
C GLY A 419 -4.60 -13.51 13.05
N LEU A 420 -5.12 -14.55 13.69
CA LEU A 420 -4.37 -15.79 13.97
C LEU A 420 -3.97 -16.49 12.66
N MET A 421 -4.90 -16.59 11.70
CA MET A 421 -4.62 -17.17 10.39
C MET A 421 -3.51 -16.39 9.67
N SER A 422 -3.59 -15.07 9.62
CA SER A 422 -2.57 -14.22 8.99
C SER A 422 -1.21 -14.36 9.66
N TYR A 423 -1.17 -14.39 10.99
CA TYR A 423 0.06 -14.62 11.74
C TYR A 423 0.72 -15.95 11.39
N LEU A 424 -0.05 -17.03 11.26
CA LEU A 424 0.45 -18.34 10.82
C LEU A 424 0.95 -18.31 9.36
N LEU A 425 0.26 -17.59 8.48
CA LEU A 425 0.68 -17.39 7.10
C LEU A 425 2.01 -16.63 7.03
N ILE A 426 2.16 -15.56 7.80
CA ILE A 426 3.42 -14.78 7.89
C ILE A 426 4.57 -15.67 8.38
N LYS A 427 4.35 -16.48 9.43
CA LYS A 427 5.36 -17.43 9.91
C LYS A 427 5.74 -18.48 8.86
N SER A 428 4.79 -18.86 8.01
CA SER A 428 5.02 -19.78 6.89
C SER A 428 5.62 -19.08 5.67
N LYS A 429 5.92 -17.77 5.79
CA LYS A 429 6.39 -16.91 4.67
C LYS A 429 5.40 -16.87 3.50
N ILE A 430 4.10 -16.92 3.80
CA ILE A 430 3.03 -16.77 2.80
C ILE A 430 2.56 -15.32 2.84
N PRO A 431 2.64 -14.57 1.73
CA PRO A 431 2.26 -13.16 1.69
C PRO A 431 0.75 -12.98 1.86
N THR A 432 0.32 -11.96 2.61
CA THR A 432 -1.10 -11.71 2.92
C THR A 432 -1.81 -10.81 1.89
N VAL A 433 -1.07 -9.98 1.15
CA VAL A 433 -1.64 -9.09 0.13
C VAL A 433 -2.38 -9.83 -0.98
N PRO A 434 -1.86 -10.94 -1.54
CA PRO A 434 -2.61 -11.73 -2.53
C PRO A 434 -3.94 -12.26 -1.99
N MET A 435 -4.02 -12.59 -0.70
CA MET A 435 -5.25 -13.07 -0.06
C MET A 435 -6.35 -12.02 -0.07
N ILE A 436 -5.99 -10.76 0.22
CA ILE A 436 -6.95 -9.66 0.20
C ILE A 436 -7.48 -9.43 -1.21
N LEU A 437 -6.58 -9.44 -2.18
CA LEU A 437 -6.99 -9.28 -3.58
C LEU A 437 -7.83 -10.47 -4.07
N GLY A 438 -7.51 -11.67 -3.63
CA GLY A 438 -8.36 -12.84 -3.84
C GLY A 438 -9.75 -12.67 -3.24
N PHE A 439 -9.84 -12.12 -2.03
CA PHE A 439 -11.12 -11.84 -1.37
C PHE A 439 -11.92 -10.74 -2.09
N ILE A 440 -11.28 -9.68 -2.56
CA ILE A 440 -11.94 -8.56 -3.26
C ILE A 440 -12.34 -8.95 -4.69
N LEU A 441 -11.42 -9.59 -5.41
CA LEU A 441 -11.61 -9.91 -6.83
C LEU A 441 -12.35 -11.23 -7.07
N GLY A 442 -12.37 -12.13 -6.07
CA GLY A 442 -13.07 -13.42 -6.16
C GLY A 442 -14.54 -13.28 -6.51
N PRO A 443 -15.34 -12.51 -5.77
CA PRO A 443 -16.76 -12.26 -6.11
C PRO A 443 -16.93 -11.61 -7.48
N MET A 444 -16.09 -10.62 -7.83
CA MET A 444 -16.13 -9.97 -9.15
C MET A 444 -15.86 -10.99 -10.28
N PHE A 445 -14.86 -11.84 -10.10
CA PHE A 445 -14.56 -12.91 -11.05
C PHE A 445 -15.71 -13.91 -11.16
N GLU A 446 -16.21 -14.41 -10.04
CA GLU A 446 -17.29 -15.39 -9.99
C GLU A 446 -18.58 -14.88 -10.65
N GLU A 447 -19.00 -13.67 -10.28
CA GLU A 447 -20.22 -13.06 -10.81
C GLU A 447 -20.14 -12.88 -12.32
N ASN A 448 -19.03 -12.35 -12.81
CA ASN A 448 -18.86 -12.12 -14.25
C ASN A 448 -18.64 -13.42 -15.01
N LEU A 449 -17.93 -14.40 -14.45
CA LEU A 449 -17.79 -15.73 -15.06
C LEU A 449 -19.15 -16.42 -15.22
N ARG A 450 -20.01 -16.35 -14.19
CA ARG A 450 -21.37 -16.90 -14.24
C ARG A 450 -22.24 -16.16 -15.25
N ARG A 451 -22.13 -14.83 -15.35
CA ARG A 451 -22.81 -14.04 -16.39
C ARG A 451 -22.36 -14.46 -17.79
N VAL A 452 -21.06 -14.58 -18.00
CA VAL A 452 -20.49 -15.07 -19.28
C VAL A 452 -21.03 -16.47 -19.62
N SER A 453 -21.15 -17.38 -18.65
CA SER A 453 -21.68 -18.73 -18.87
C SER A 453 -23.18 -18.75 -19.18
N GLN A 454 -23.93 -17.70 -18.83
CA GLN A 454 -25.37 -17.55 -19.15
C GLN A 454 -25.61 -16.81 -20.48
N LEU A 455 -24.64 -16.02 -20.93
CA LEU A 455 -24.67 -15.40 -22.25
C LEU A 455 -24.43 -16.48 -23.31
N SER A 456 -24.98 -16.28 -24.48
CA SER A 456 -25.03 -17.27 -25.59
C SER A 456 -23.73 -18.05 -25.79
N SER A 457 -23.86 -19.35 -26.08
CA SER A 457 -22.78 -20.27 -26.38
C SER A 457 -21.93 -19.93 -27.62
N SER A 458 -22.27 -18.88 -28.35
CA SER A 458 -21.56 -18.41 -29.57
C SER A 458 -20.47 -17.39 -29.31
N GLU A 459 -20.45 -16.74 -28.14
CA GLU A 459 -19.44 -15.74 -27.80
C GLU A 459 -18.44 -16.32 -26.79
N SER A 460 -17.17 -16.03 -26.99
CA SER A 460 -16.07 -16.44 -26.10
C SER A 460 -15.33 -15.23 -25.56
N LEU A 461 -14.56 -15.40 -24.48
CA LEU A 461 -13.63 -14.38 -23.97
C LEU A 461 -12.71 -13.81 -25.06
N PHE A 462 -12.40 -14.63 -26.08
CA PHE A 462 -11.52 -14.25 -27.19
C PHE A 462 -12.24 -13.46 -28.31
N SER A 463 -13.55 -13.36 -28.28
CA SER A 463 -14.32 -12.54 -29.23
C SER A 463 -14.29 -11.03 -28.85
N HIS A 464 -13.85 -10.73 -27.63
CA HIS A 464 -13.80 -9.39 -27.09
C HIS A 464 -12.37 -8.81 -27.09
N PRO A 465 -12.06 -7.76 -27.87
CA PRO A 465 -10.68 -7.29 -28.06
C PRO A 465 -10.03 -6.82 -26.76
N ILE A 466 -10.77 -6.17 -25.86
CA ILE A 466 -10.24 -5.70 -24.57
C ILE A 466 -9.91 -6.89 -23.68
N SER A 467 -10.78 -7.91 -23.62
CA SER A 467 -10.50 -9.15 -22.86
C SER A 467 -9.26 -9.87 -23.40
N CYS A 468 -9.10 -9.92 -24.73
CA CYS A 468 -7.89 -10.49 -25.35
C CYS A 468 -6.63 -9.76 -24.92
N VAL A 469 -6.65 -8.43 -24.86
CA VAL A 469 -5.50 -7.64 -24.40
C VAL A 469 -5.15 -8.01 -22.96
N PHE A 470 -6.12 -8.05 -22.03
CA PHE A 470 -5.87 -8.45 -20.64
C PHE A 470 -5.30 -9.86 -20.53
N ILE A 471 -5.83 -10.82 -21.29
CA ILE A 471 -5.34 -12.22 -21.29
C ILE A 471 -3.92 -12.29 -21.82
N VAL A 472 -3.62 -11.63 -22.95
CA VAL A 472 -2.27 -11.60 -23.54
C VAL A 472 -1.28 -10.98 -22.57
N VAL A 473 -1.61 -9.85 -21.95
CA VAL A 473 -0.76 -9.20 -20.96
C VAL A 473 -0.57 -10.11 -19.74
N THR A 474 -1.63 -10.79 -19.27
CA THR A 474 -1.53 -11.80 -18.22
C THR A 474 -0.52 -12.89 -18.55
N VAL A 475 -0.62 -13.48 -19.74
CA VAL A 475 0.30 -14.53 -20.17
C VAL A 475 1.75 -14.03 -20.23
N ILE A 476 1.95 -12.84 -20.77
CA ILE A 476 3.27 -12.19 -20.83
C ILE A 476 3.83 -12.02 -19.43
N VAL A 477 3.07 -11.44 -18.50
CA VAL A 477 3.48 -11.20 -17.11
C VAL A 477 3.84 -12.49 -16.41
N VAL A 478 3.00 -13.53 -16.53
CA VAL A 478 3.28 -14.84 -15.93
C VAL A 478 4.55 -15.47 -16.49
N ILE A 479 4.74 -15.43 -17.82
CA ILE A 479 5.96 -15.97 -18.46
C ILE A 479 7.20 -15.21 -17.97
N PHE A 480 7.15 -13.88 -17.94
CA PHE A 480 8.28 -13.07 -17.47
C PHE A 480 8.58 -13.34 -15.99
N SER A 481 7.57 -13.43 -15.15
CA SER A 481 7.74 -13.70 -13.72
C SER A 481 8.33 -15.09 -13.48
N VAL A 482 7.83 -16.13 -14.15
CA VAL A 482 8.37 -17.48 -14.04
C VAL A 482 9.85 -17.53 -14.49
N ARG A 483 10.19 -16.82 -15.59
CA ARG A 483 11.58 -16.75 -16.07
C ARG A 483 12.50 -15.99 -15.12
N ALA A 484 12.03 -14.87 -14.58
CA ALA A 484 12.76 -14.07 -13.60
C ALA A 484 13.05 -14.89 -12.34
N ASN A 485 12.02 -15.51 -11.76
CA ASN A 485 12.15 -16.35 -10.56
C ASN A 485 13.09 -17.54 -10.76
N ARG A 486 13.04 -18.17 -11.93
CA ARG A 486 13.96 -19.28 -12.26
C ARG A 486 15.41 -18.82 -12.33
N LYS A 487 15.66 -17.63 -12.91
CA LYS A 487 16.99 -17.04 -13.00
C LYS A 487 17.56 -16.67 -11.63
N ASP A 488 16.71 -16.09 -10.77
CA ASP A 488 17.12 -15.69 -9.43
C ASP A 488 17.33 -16.91 -8.51
N ALA A 489 16.50 -17.94 -8.63
CA ALA A 489 16.72 -19.22 -7.93
C ALA A 489 18.05 -19.88 -8.31
N LEU A 490 18.40 -19.85 -9.59
CA LEU A 490 19.70 -20.38 -10.07
C LEU A 490 20.88 -19.54 -9.53
N ARG A 491 20.74 -18.22 -9.44
CA ARG A 491 21.76 -17.34 -8.86
C ARG A 491 21.94 -17.60 -7.37
N ALA A 492 20.84 -17.67 -6.61
CA ALA A 492 20.88 -17.98 -5.17
C ALA A 492 21.57 -19.34 -4.91
N GLN A 493 21.27 -20.36 -5.72
CA GLN A 493 21.92 -21.65 -5.62
C GLN A 493 23.42 -21.60 -5.95
N GLN A 494 23.82 -20.80 -6.95
CA GLN A 494 25.23 -20.59 -7.28
C GLN A 494 25.99 -19.86 -6.16
N GLU A 495 25.38 -18.85 -5.54
CA GLU A 495 25.95 -18.12 -4.41
C GLU A 495 26.11 -19.01 -3.17
N GLU A 496 25.13 -19.86 -2.88
CA GLU A 496 25.19 -20.82 -1.78
C GLU A 496 26.31 -21.84 -2.01
N LEU A 497 26.42 -22.38 -3.21
CA LEU A 497 27.51 -23.28 -3.59
C LEU A 497 28.88 -22.61 -3.49
N ALA A 498 28.99 -21.36 -3.91
CA ALA A 498 30.23 -20.58 -3.81
C ALA A 498 30.60 -20.29 -2.34
N GLN A 499 29.63 -20.01 -1.47
CA GLN A 499 29.86 -19.85 -0.03
C GLN A 499 30.30 -21.17 0.61
N MET A 500 29.65 -22.28 0.29
CA MET A 500 30.04 -23.60 0.79
C MET A 500 31.45 -23.99 0.33
N ALA A 501 31.82 -23.67 -0.91
CA ALA A 501 33.16 -23.91 -1.41
C ALA A 501 34.22 -23.08 -0.66
N LYS A 502 33.92 -21.78 -0.38
CA LYS A 502 34.82 -20.91 0.42
C LYS A 502 34.98 -21.43 1.85
N LEU A 503 33.90 -21.89 2.49
CA LEU A 503 33.94 -22.48 3.84
C LEU A 503 34.75 -23.78 3.88
N LYS A 504 34.64 -24.63 2.84
CA LYS A 504 35.46 -25.85 2.71
C LYS A 504 36.93 -25.54 2.51
N ALA A 505 37.25 -24.55 1.66
CA ALA A 505 38.64 -24.10 1.44
C ALA A 505 39.28 -23.57 2.73
N ALA A 506 38.56 -22.67 3.45
CA ALA A 506 39.05 -22.11 4.71
C ALA A 506 39.22 -23.18 5.83
N ARG A 507 38.51 -24.31 5.76
CA ARG A 507 38.67 -25.42 6.71
C ARG A 507 39.89 -26.31 6.40
N ASN A 508 40.23 -26.44 5.09
CA ASN A 508 41.43 -27.20 4.67
C ASN A 508 42.71 -26.40 4.83
N ASP A 509 42.66 -25.04 4.83
CA ASP A 509 43.84 -24.18 5.06
C ASP A 509 44.13 -24.01 6.58
N GLY A 510 43.28 -24.49 7.46
CA GLY A 510 43.44 -24.43 8.90
C GLY A 510 43.85 -25.76 9.60
N GLU A 511 43.94 -26.84 8.84
CA GLU A 511 44.60 -28.11 9.21
C GLU A 511 46.01 -28.18 8.63
#